data_33a981638b78216299cc52b0181f060f
#
_entry.id   33a981638b78216299cc52b0181f060f
#
_cell.length_a   1.000
_cell.length_b   1.000
_cell.length_c   1.000
_cell.angle_alpha   90.00
_cell.angle_beta   90.00
_cell.angle_gamma   90.00
#
_symmetry.space_group_name_H-M   'P 1'
#
loop_
_entity.id
_entity.type
_entity.pdbx_description
1 polymer ?
#
loop_
_entity_poly.entity_id
_entity_poly.type
_entity_poly.pdbx_seq_one_letter_code
_entity_poly.pdbx_strand_id
1 'polypeptide(L)'
;MDEKIIKKNAVPVIAAMITALAFSFTGLPMDGNTSVEKMSDVYNGLGCTSLLAWILLLILYVKGWEGYRKYRNWQAHVLAVIFSAGMLLGTSYFTNGNWDFLFGAKKQILISAGCFIGFYIICDMGITYFWRIPEMEFFRKACGRIPAREEEVMWFRLAKISMIIGWTPFILAFLPGSIPADGFRQLDVFLGAMPLDNHHPWVLTMIMGGLLTLGKTIWCYNFGVFLIIIVFTSVEIWCYSAVVRYLYRWKAPKWILFGTVLLFAFVPIFGSYAQAVIKDGLYTAVITLYFAVYIDICHSFSKRKAVYLFLLGISVCLTRNNGIHLVLPSLILLFFFLVKDARKYAFIVAVCVFACYLGVEKGVAPALGVAPGSRCEMLSVPFQQTA
;
A
#
# COMPACT_ATOMS: atom_id res chain seq x y z
N MET A 1 -1.23 -43.50 -20.66
CA MET A 1 -1.42 -42.05 -20.40
C MET A 1 -1.16 -41.35 -21.72
N ASP A 2 -2.16 -40.69 -22.30
CA ASP A 2 -2.09 -40.16 -23.66
C ASP A 2 -0.94 -39.18 -23.86
N GLU A 3 -0.11 -39.41 -24.86
CA GLU A 3 1.04 -38.57 -25.25
C GLU A 3 0.63 -37.10 -25.48
N LYS A 4 -0.61 -36.87 -25.92
CA LYS A 4 -1.22 -35.52 -26.02
C LYS A 4 -1.42 -34.84 -24.70
N ILE A 5 -1.77 -35.57 -23.62
CA ILE A 5 -1.96 -35.03 -22.27
C ILE A 5 -0.59 -34.65 -21.66
N ILE A 6 0.43 -35.47 -21.91
CA ILE A 6 1.79 -35.19 -21.44
C ILE A 6 2.36 -33.94 -22.12
N LYS A 7 2.26 -33.84 -23.45
CA LYS A 7 2.72 -32.66 -24.21
C LYS A 7 1.96 -31.38 -23.83
N LYS A 8 0.66 -31.45 -23.51
CA LYS A 8 -0.16 -30.32 -23.12
C LYS A 8 0.24 -29.73 -21.76
N ASN A 9 0.65 -30.59 -20.82
CA ASN A 9 0.97 -30.18 -19.44
C ASN A 9 2.46 -29.97 -19.21
N ALA A 10 3.34 -30.26 -20.14
CA ALA A 10 4.78 -30.14 -19.98
C ALA A 10 5.20 -28.70 -19.68
N VAL A 11 4.67 -27.70 -20.40
CA VAL A 11 5.02 -26.29 -20.20
C VAL A 11 4.60 -25.76 -18.82
N PRO A 12 3.33 -25.95 -18.36
CA PRO A 12 2.95 -25.54 -17.01
C PRO A 12 3.74 -26.25 -15.89
N VAL A 13 4.11 -27.53 -16.08
CA VAL A 13 4.94 -28.27 -15.12
C VAL A 13 6.35 -27.65 -15.03
N ILE A 14 6.99 -27.39 -16.17
CA ILE A 14 8.30 -26.73 -16.22
C ILE A 14 8.21 -25.32 -15.59
N ALA A 15 7.19 -24.56 -15.91
CA ALA A 15 6.96 -23.25 -15.33
C ALA A 15 6.82 -23.30 -13.80
N ALA A 16 6.07 -24.27 -13.26
CA ALA A 16 5.95 -24.47 -11.83
C ALA A 16 7.29 -24.84 -11.17
N MET A 17 8.10 -25.68 -11.83
CA MET A 17 9.43 -26.04 -11.36
C MET A 17 10.36 -24.82 -11.31
N ILE A 18 10.41 -24.03 -12.39
CA ILE A 18 11.24 -22.81 -12.44
C ILE A 18 10.83 -21.83 -11.36
N THR A 19 9.52 -21.64 -11.14
CA THR A 19 9.02 -20.77 -10.09
C THR A 19 9.38 -21.29 -8.69
N ALA A 20 9.23 -22.59 -8.43
CA ALA A 20 9.60 -23.17 -7.14
C ALA A 20 11.11 -23.03 -6.87
N LEU A 21 11.94 -23.27 -7.88
CA LEU A 21 13.39 -23.08 -7.78
C LEU A 21 13.75 -21.60 -7.54
N ALA A 22 13.04 -20.66 -8.18
CA ALA A 22 13.27 -19.24 -7.96
C ALA A 22 13.05 -18.86 -6.48
N PHE A 23 11.97 -19.31 -5.86
CA PHE A 23 11.74 -19.08 -4.43
C PHE A 23 12.78 -19.76 -3.54
N SER A 24 13.22 -20.97 -3.90
CA SER A 24 14.22 -21.70 -3.12
C SER A 24 15.62 -21.05 -3.18
N PHE A 25 16.07 -20.65 -4.37
CA PHE A 25 17.41 -20.07 -4.56
C PHE A 25 17.54 -18.66 -3.98
N THR A 26 16.51 -17.83 -4.07
CA THR A 26 16.56 -16.46 -3.55
C THR A 26 16.55 -16.37 -2.02
N GLY A 27 16.10 -17.42 -1.33
CA GLY A 27 16.09 -17.51 0.13
C GLY A 27 17.38 -18.07 0.74
N LEU A 28 18.41 -18.45 -0.07
CA LEU A 28 19.64 -19.03 0.43
C LEU A 28 20.70 -17.94 0.71
N PRO A 29 21.32 -17.96 1.91
CA PRO A 29 22.46 -17.10 2.19
C PRO A 29 23.65 -17.44 1.27
N MET A 30 24.42 -16.43 0.90
CA MET A 30 25.56 -16.55 -0.03
C MET A 30 26.89 -16.86 0.67
N ASP A 31 26.87 -17.26 1.93
CA ASP A 31 28.05 -17.51 2.76
C ASP A 31 28.85 -18.68 2.21
N GLY A 32 30.00 -18.39 1.60
CA GLY A 32 31.17 -19.21 1.33
C GLY A 32 31.04 -20.69 0.95
N ASN A 33 29.85 -21.26 0.95
CA ASN A 33 29.59 -22.68 0.83
C ASN A 33 29.76 -23.23 -0.58
N THR A 34 30.21 -24.45 -0.67
CA THR A 34 30.35 -25.18 -1.94
C THR A 34 29.00 -25.36 -2.62
N SER A 35 29.00 -25.59 -3.94
CA SER A 35 27.77 -25.84 -4.71
C SER A 35 26.98 -27.05 -4.20
N VAL A 36 27.65 -28.02 -3.56
CA VAL A 36 27.03 -29.23 -2.99
C VAL A 36 26.31 -28.89 -1.65
N GLU A 37 26.95 -28.07 -0.82
CA GLU A 37 26.32 -27.60 0.44
C GLU A 37 25.07 -26.75 0.14
N LYS A 38 25.14 -25.85 -0.84
CA LYS A 38 23.99 -25.06 -1.29
C LYS A 38 22.86 -25.94 -1.80
N MET A 39 23.15 -27.00 -2.56
CA MET A 39 22.11 -27.96 -2.97
C MET A 39 21.57 -28.77 -1.79
N SER A 40 22.41 -29.10 -0.81
CA SER A 40 21.96 -29.74 0.44
C SER A 40 21.05 -28.82 1.25
N ASP A 41 21.39 -27.53 1.34
CA ASP A 41 20.59 -26.54 2.05
C ASP A 41 19.22 -26.28 1.37
N VAL A 42 19.20 -26.25 0.03
CA VAL A 42 17.95 -26.24 -0.74
C VAL A 42 17.12 -27.49 -0.43
N TYR A 43 17.75 -28.66 -0.43
CA TYR A 43 17.08 -29.92 -0.15
C TYR A 43 16.58 -30.02 1.30
N ASN A 44 17.38 -29.60 2.25
CA ASN A 44 17.04 -29.58 3.67
C ASN A 44 15.98 -28.49 4.01
N GLY A 45 15.98 -27.37 3.27
CA GLY A 45 14.95 -26.36 3.33
C GLY A 45 13.61 -26.77 2.71
N LEU A 46 13.57 -27.87 1.94
CA LEU A 46 12.37 -28.49 1.38
C LEU A 46 11.62 -29.29 2.48
N GLY A 47 11.18 -28.62 3.54
CA GLY A 47 10.24 -29.21 4.51
C GLY A 47 8.85 -29.45 3.91
N CYS A 48 7.96 -30.08 4.70
CA CYS A 48 6.57 -30.35 4.27
C CYS A 48 5.84 -29.11 3.72
N THR A 49 6.13 -27.92 4.25
CA THR A 49 5.57 -26.65 3.77
C THR A 49 6.03 -26.31 2.37
N SER A 50 7.30 -26.54 2.03
CA SER A 50 7.85 -26.31 0.69
C SER A 50 7.29 -27.30 -0.33
N LEU A 51 7.07 -28.55 0.05
CA LEU A 51 6.43 -29.56 -0.78
C LEU A 51 4.97 -29.20 -1.07
N LEU A 52 4.24 -28.76 -0.04
CA LEU A 52 2.85 -28.29 -0.21
C LEU A 52 2.79 -27.07 -1.12
N ALA A 53 3.69 -26.10 -0.96
CA ALA A 53 3.77 -24.93 -1.81
C ALA A 53 4.05 -25.31 -3.28
N TRP A 54 4.95 -26.26 -3.48
CA TRP A 54 5.24 -26.77 -4.84
C TRP A 54 4.05 -27.49 -5.46
N ILE A 55 3.33 -28.33 -4.73
CA ILE A 55 2.11 -29.00 -5.19
C ILE A 55 1.05 -27.96 -5.53
N LEU A 56 0.86 -26.93 -4.69
CA LEU A 56 -0.08 -25.84 -4.95
C LEU A 56 0.27 -25.07 -6.22
N LEU A 57 1.56 -24.75 -6.42
CA LEU A 57 2.04 -24.12 -7.64
C LEU A 57 1.77 -25.00 -8.87
N LEU A 58 2.05 -26.29 -8.77
CA LEU A 58 1.80 -27.24 -9.86
C LEU A 58 0.30 -27.27 -10.25
N ILE A 59 -0.58 -27.38 -9.25
CA ILE A 59 -2.03 -27.35 -9.47
C ILE A 59 -2.46 -26.02 -10.09
N LEU A 60 -1.96 -24.91 -9.58
CA LEU A 60 -2.26 -23.56 -10.09
C LEU A 60 -1.87 -23.42 -11.56
N TYR A 61 -0.65 -23.86 -11.91
CA TYR A 61 -0.16 -23.74 -13.28
C TYR A 61 -0.89 -24.68 -14.24
N VAL A 62 -1.05 -25.95 -13.87
CA VAL A 62 -1.73 -26.93 -14.73
C VAL A 62 -3.19 -26.53 -14.99
N LYS A 63 -3.92 -26.12 -13.95
CA LYS A 63 -5.32 -25.70 -14.09
C LYS A 63 -5.47 -24.30 -14.70
N GLY A 64 -4.56 -23.41 -14.39
CA GLY A 64 -4.63 -22.01 -14.81
C GLY A 64 -4.04 -21.72 -16.19
N TRP A 65 -3.18 -22.57 -16.74
CA TRP A 65 -2.37 -22.27 -17.92
C TRP A 65 -3.17 -21.90 -19.17
N GLU A 66 -4.25 -22.60 -19.44
CA GLU A 66 -5.10 -22.32 -20.62
C GLU A 66 -5.78 -20.96 -20.52
N GLY A 67 -6.34 -20.67 -19.35
CA GLY A 67 -6.92 -19.35 -19.07
C GLY A 67 -5.90 -18.24 -19.18
N TYR A 68 -4.72 -18.43 -18.58
CA TYR A 68 -3.61 -17.49 -18.69
C TYR A 68 -3.24 -17.21 -20.15
N ARG A 69 -3.00 -18.23 -20.96
CA ARG A 69 -2.68 -18.08 -22.41
C ARG A 69 -3.76 -17.33 -23.19
N LYS A 70 -5.01 -17.56 -22.85
CA LYS A 70 -6.16 -16.94 -23.52
C LYS A 70 -6.30 -15.46 -23.21
N TYR A 71 -5.93 -15.05 -21.99
CA TYR A 71 -6.29 -13.74 -21.44
C TYR A 71 -5.11 -12.81 -21.16
N ARG A 72 -3.89 -13.26 -21.40
CA ARG A 72 -2.69 -12.45 -21.21
C ARG A 72 -2.75 -11.17 -22.05
N ASN A 73 -2.25 -10.08 -21.48
CA ASN A 73 -2.22 -8.77 -22.11
C ASN A 73 -0.87 -8.08 -21.84
N TRP A 74 -0.54 -7.10 -22.66
CA TRP A 74 0.77 -6.43 -22.57
C TRP A 74 0.94 -5.65 -21.26
N GLN A 75 -0.14 -5.08 -20.69
CA GLN A 75 -0.11 -4.36 -19.43
C GLN A 75 0.30 -5.29 -18.28
N ALA A 76 -0.25 -6.52 -18.24
CA ALA A 76 0.15 -7.53 -17.27
C ALA A 76 1.63 -7.87 -17.41
N HIS A 77 2.15 -8.02 -18.64
CA HIS A 77 3.56 -8.28 -18.88
C HIS A 77 4.47 -7.17 -18.33
N VAL A 78 4.16 -5.90 -18.59
CA VAL A 78 4.94 -4.76 -18.07
C VAL A 78 4.95 -4.76 -16.55
N LEU A 79 3.79 -4.91 -15.92
CA LEU A 79 3.69 -4.98 -14.46
C LEU A 79 4.44 -6.21 -13.90
N ALA A 80 4.33 -7.36 -14.55
CA ALA A 80 5.03 -8.57 -14.13
C ALA A 80 6.55 -8.39 -14.15
N VAL A 81 7.11 -7.71 -15.17
CA VAL A 81 8.54 -7.36 -15.21
C VAL A 81 8.94 -6.51 -14.01
N ILE A 82 8.16 -5.46 -13.71
CA ILE A 82 8.44 -4.55 -12.59
C ILE A 82 8.37 -5.30 -11.25
N PHE A 83 7.31 -6.07 -11.02
CA PHE A 83 7.15 -6.84 -9.78
C PHE A 83 8.22 -7.91 -9.63
N SER A 84 8.59 -8.61 -10.71
CA SER A 84 9.61 -9.66 -10.66
C SER A 84 11.00 -9.10 -10.40
N ALA A 85 11.32 -7.95 -10.99
CA ALA A 85 12.56 -7.23 -10.67
C ALA A 85 12.57 -6.80 -9.19
N GLY A 86 11.47 -6.23 -8.70
CA GLY A 86 11.31 -5.86 -7.31
C GLY A 86 11.44 -7.05 -6.34
N MET A 87 10.81 -8.18 -6.66
CA MET A 87 10.94 -9.41 -5.87
C MET A 87 12.39 -9.91 -5.84
N LEU A 88 13.05 -9.99 -6.98
CA LEU A 88 14.43 -10.49 -7.06
C LEU A 88 15.41 -9.57 -6.31
N LEU A 89 15.34 -8.27 -6.56
CA LEU A 89 16.16 -7.26 -5.88
C LEU A 89 15.91 -7.24 -4.37
N GLY A 90 14.63 -7.22 -3.98
CA GLY A 90 14.21 -7.15 -2.58
C GLY A 90 14.59 -8.41 -1.80
N THR A 91 14.34 -9.60 -2.36
CA THR A 91 14.67 -10.87 -1.69
C THR A 91 16.19 -11.05 -1.57
N SER A 92 16.95 -10.72 -2.64
CA SER A 92 18.41 -10.76 -2.61
C SER A 92 18.99 -9.86 -1.52
N TYR A 93 18.51 -8.63 -1.45
CA TYR A 93 18.97 -7.67 -0.44
C TYR A 93 18.55 -8.08 0.99
N PHE A 94 17.31 -8.55 1.15
CA PHE A 94 16.81 -9.01 2.45
C PHE A 94 17.60 -10.21 3.00
N THR A 95 17.98 -11.15 2.11
CA THR A 95 18.70 -12.38 2.53
C THR A 95 20.18 -12.14 2.77
N ASN A 96 20.83 -11.31 1.93
CA ASN A 96 22.30 -11.20 1.90
C ASN A 96 22.82 -9.82 2.35
N GLY A 97 21.95 -8.83 2.60
CA GLY A 97 22.33 -7.45 2.89
C GLY A 97 22.98 -6.70 1.71
N ASN A 98 23.13 -7.36 0.56
CA ASN A 98 23.74 -6.83 -0.65
C ASN A 98 23.13 -7.42 -1.92
N TRP A 99 23.66 -7.06 -3.07
CA TRP A 99 23.23 -7.58 -4.39
C TRP A 99 24.23 -8.54 -5.04
N ASP A 100 25.13 -9.13 -4.28
CA ASP A 100 26.14 -10.07 -4.80
C ASP A 100 25.52 -11.33 -5.40
N PHE A 101 24.35 -11.74 -4.88
CA PHE A 101 23.54 -12.79 -5.49
C PHE A 101 23.21 -12.49 -6.96
N LEU A 102 23.00 -11.23 -7.32
CA LEU A 102 22.63 -10.81 -8.67
C LEU A 102 23.83 -10.61 -9.59
N PHE A 103 24.91 -10.00 -9.06
CA PHE A 103 25.98 -9.45 -9.88
C PHE A 103 27.38 -9.95 -9.50
N GLY A 104 27.53 -10.73 -8.43
CA GLY A 104 28.84 -11.10 -7.87
C GLY A 104 29.68 -12.01 -8.76
N ALA A 105 29.09 -12.95 -9.51
CA ALA A 105 29.80 -13.85 -10.40
C ALA A 105 28.94 -14.26 -11.61
N LYS A 106 29.58 -14.71 -12.71
CA LYS A 106 28.85 -15.15 -13.93
C LYS A 106 27.80 -16.23 -13.67
N LYS A 107 28.08 -17.19 -12.77
CA LYS A 107 27.13 -18.25 -12.38
C LYS A 107 25.91 -17.64 -11.66
N GLN A 108 26.11 -16.64 -10.82
CA GLN A 108 25.06 -15.96 -10.07
C GLN A 108 24.13 -15.17 -11.00
N ILE A 109 24.70 -14.48 -11.99
CA ILE A 109 23.91 -13.80 -13.03
C ILE A 109 22.97 -14.79 -13.75
N LEU A 110 23.46 -15.98 -14.08
CA LEU A 110 22.65 -17.01 -14.74
C LEU A 110 21.54 -17.53 -13.82
N ILE A 111 21.84 -17.80 -12.55
CA ILE A 111 20.86 -18.23 -11.55
C ILE A 111 19.81 -17.13 -11.33
N SER A 112 20.24 -15.89 -11.19
CA SER A 112 19.36 -14.73 -11.03
C SER A 112 18.44 -14.53 -12.22
N ALA A 113 18.93 -14.73 -13.45
CA ALA A 113 18.09 -14.70 -14.64
C ALA A 113 17.02 -15.81 -14.61
N GLY A 114 17.38 -17.02 -14.17
CA GLY A 114 16.42 -18.11 -13.95
C GLY A 114 15.37 -17.78 -12.88
N CYS A 115 15.80 -17.19 -11.76
CA CYS A 115 14.92 -16.72 -10.69
C CYS A 115 13.97 -15.61 -11.19
N PHE A 116 14.48 -14.66 -11.96
CA PHE A 116 13.67 -13.63 -12.58
C PHE A 116 12.57 -14.21 -13.47
N ILE A 117 12.91 -15.20 -14.31
CA ILE A 117 11.94 -15.88 -15.16
C ILE A 117 10.87 -16.57 -14.29
N GLY A 118 11.26 -17.26 -13.22
CA GLY A 118 10.31 -17.90 -12.31
C GLY A 118 9.34 -16.89 -11.65
N PHE A 119 9.84 -15.80 -11.14
CA PHE A 119 9.02 -14.71 -10.58
C PHE A 119 8.16 -14.05 -11.65
N TYR A 120 8.71 -13.83 -12.85
CA TYR A 120 7.96 -13.26 -13.96
C TYR A 120 6.73 -14.11 -14.33
N ILE A 121 6.88 -15.43 -14.45
CA ILE A 121 5.77 -16.30 -14.85
C ILE A 121 4.65 -16.25 -13.81
N ILE A 122 4.97 -16.32 -12.52
CA ILE A 122 3.94 -16.27 -11.46
C ILE A 122 3.28 -14.89 -11.36
N CYS A 123 4.05 -13.82 -11.45
CA CYS A 123 3.52 -12.46 -11.43
C CYS A 123 2.63 -12.19 -12.65
N ASP A 124 3.08 -12.57 -13.85
CA ASP A 124 2.32 -12.36 -15.08
C ASP A 124 0.99 -13.13 -15.08
N MET A 125 1.03 -14.38 -14.64
CA MET A 125 -0.16 -15.20 -14.49
C MET A 125 -1.10 -14.63 -13.42
N GLY A 126 -0.57 -14.27 -12.26
CA GLY A 126 -1.34 -13.68 -11.16
C GLY A 126 -2.00 -12.34 -11.55
N ILE A 127 -1.25 -11.42 -12.18
CA ILE A 127 -1.75 -10.14 -12.65
C ILE A 127 -2.80 -10.33 -13.75
N THR A 128 -2.55 -11.24 -14.68
CA THR A 128 -3.52 -11.57 -15.76
C THR A 128 -4.85 -12.04 -15.20
N TYR A 129 -4.84 -12.92 -14.19
CA TYR A 129 -6.07 -13.37 -13.54
C TYR A 129 -6.72 -12.29 -12.70
N PHE A 130 -5.93 -11.53 -11.93
CA PHE A 130 -6.44 -10.41 -11.14
C PHE A 130 -7.15 -9.38 -12.02
N TRP A 131 -6.58 -9.07 -13.19
CA TRP A 131 -7.18 -8.14 -14.16
C TRP A 131 -8.55 -8.62 -14.67
N ARG A 132 -8.79 -9.93 -14.67
CA ARG A 132 -10.04 -10.51 -15.12
C ARG A 132 -11.10 -10.71 -14.06
N ILE A 133 -10.76 -10.58 -12.79
CA ILE A 133 -11.74 -10.72 -11.69
C ILE A 133 -13.02 -9.91 -11.97
N PRO A 134 -12.95 -8.63 -12.41
CA PRO A 134 -14.17 -7.86 -12.70
C PRO A 134 -15.02 -8.39 -13.86
N GLU A 135 -14.42 -9.15 -14.79
CA GLU A 135 -15.11 -9.71 -15.96
C GLU A 135 -15.74 -11.08 -15.69
N MET A 136 -15.40 -11.73 -14.57
CA MET A 136 -15.98 -13.02 -14.21
C MET A 136 -17.49 -12.89 -14.04
N GLU A 137 -18.24 -13.89 -14.52
CA GLU A 137 -19.71 -13.87 -14.53
C GLU A 137 -20.33 -13.63 -13.15
N PHE A 138 -19.70 -14.19 -12.11
CA PHE A 138 -20.07 -13.97 -10.72
C PHE A 138 -20.03 -12.49 -10.32
N PHE A 139 -18.94 -11.78 -10.65
CA PHE A 139 -18.82 -10.34 -10.37
C PHE A 139 -19.75 -9.51 -11.26
N ARG A 140 -19.84 -9.85 -12.56
CA ARG A 140 -20.70 -9.16 -13.53
C ARG A 140 -22.17 -9.24 -13.16
N LYS A 141 -22.69 -10.39 -12.73
CA LYS A 141 -24.08 -10.55 -12.24
C LYS A 141 -24.31 -9.76 -10.94
N ALA A 142 -23.31 -9.74 -10.05
CA ALA A 142 -23.42 -9.00 -8.79
C ALA A 142 -23.34 -7.48 -8.97
N CYS A 143 -22.67 -6.98 -10.04
CA CYS A 143 -22.45 -5.56 -10.32
C CYS A 143 -23.59 -4.87 -11.11
N GLY A 144 -24.65 -5.57 -11.47
CA GLY A 144 -25.70 -5.11 -12.41
C GLY A 144 -26.66 -4.01 -11.94
N ARG A 145 -26.41 -3.35 -10.80
CA ARG A 145 -27.32 -2.37 -10.20
C ARG A 145 -27.08 -0.95 -10.70
N ILE A 146 -28.18 -0.19 -10.82
CA ILE A 146 -28.13 1.26 -10.97
C ILE A 146 -27.94 1.84 -9.56
N PRO A 147 -26.86 2.59 -9.27
CA PRO A 147 -26.66 3.16 -7.95
C PRO A 147 -27.76 4.16 -7.60
N ALA A 148 -28.52 3.88 -6.53
CA ALA A 148 -29.51 4.80 -5.98
C ALA A 148 -28.85 5.69 -4.91
N ARG A 149 -29.17 6.97 -4.91
CA ARG A 149 -28.59 7.94 -3.95
C ARG A 149 -28.91 7.60 -2.50
N GLU A 150 -30.09 7.06 -2.25
CA GLU A 150 -30.52 6.66 -0.89
C GLU A 150 -29.67 5.50 -0.36
N GLU A 151 -29.42 4.46 -1.19
CA GLU A 151 -28.54 3.35 -0.81
C GLU A 151 -27.08 3.79 -0.64
N GLU A 152 -26.61 4.74 -1.46
CA GLU A 152 -25.27 5.32 -1.32
C GLU A 152 -25.08 5.97 0.06
N VAL A 153 -26.07 6.76 0.48
CA VAL A 153 -26.07 7.42 1.80
C VAL A 153 -26.20 6.38 2.93
N MET A 154 -27.00 5.36 2.72
CA MET A 154 -27.17 4.25 3.68
C MET A 154 -25.83 3.54 3.91
N TRP A 155 -25.09 3.16 2.85
CA TRP A 155 -23.80 2.50 2.99
C TRP A 155 -22.75 3.37 3.68
N PHE A 156 -22.73 4.67 3.36
CA PHE A 156 -21.86 5.64 4.04
C PHE A 156 -22.17 5.71 5.54
N ARG A 157 -23.46 5.79 5.91
CA ARG A 157 -23.91 5.84 7.33
C ARG A 157 -23.62 4.52 8.04
N LEU A 158 -23.89 3.39 7.40
CA LEU A 158 -23.63 2.07 7.96
C LEU A 158 -22.14 1.91 8.29
N ALA A 159 -21.24 2.22 7.35
CA ALA A 159 -19.81 2.18 7.57
C ALA A 159 -19.38 3.07 8.74
N LYS A 160 -19.87 4.32 8.78
CA LYS A 160 -19.59 5.27 9.85
C LYS A 160 -20.00 4.73 11.23
N ILE A 161 -21.24 4.25 11.34
CA ILE A 161 -21.80 3.74 12.61
C ILE A 161 -21.04 2.48 13.04
N SER A 162 -20.78 1.56 12.11
CA SER A 162 -20.03 0.33 12.40
C SER A 162 -18.62 0.60 12.93
N MET A 163 -17.89 1.58 12.34
CA MET A 163 -16.58 1.97 12.83
C MET A 163 -16.66 2.66 14.19
N ILE A 164 -17.65 3.53 14.44
CA ILE A 164 -17.85 4.12 15.76
C ILE A 164 -18.05 3.01 16.80
N ILE A 165 -18.91 2.02 16.52
CA ILE A 165 -19.17 0.90 17.44
C ILE A 165 -17.89 0.06 17.61
N GLY A 166 -17.19 -0.30 16.52
CA GLY A 166 -16.03 -1.17 16.57
C GLY A 166 -14.80 -0.53 17.22
N TRP A 167 -14.61 0.80 17.09
CA TRP A 167 -13.44 1.50 17.61
C TRP A 167 -13.65 2.07 19.03
N THR A 168 -14.89 2.31 19.44
CA THR A 168 -15.20 2.81 20.79
C THR A 168 -14.57 1.96 21.90
N PRO A 169 -14.60 0.61 21.89
CA PRO A 169 -13.96 -0.18 22.93
C PRO A 169 -12.44 0.11 23.06
N PHE A 170 -11.74 0.30 21.94
CA PHE A 170 -10.32 0.64 21.93
C PHE A 170 -10.09 2.04 22.52
N ILE A 171 -10.87 3.04 22.11
CA ILE A 171 -10.75 4.41 22.62
C ILE A 171 -11.04 4.45 24.13
N LEU A 172 -12.05 3.73 24.61
CA LEU A 172 -12.40 3.67 26.03
C LEU A 172 -11.34 2.93 26.86
N ALA A 173 -10.78 1.82 26.34
CA ALA A 173 -9.75 1.05 27.02
C ALA A 173 -8.44 1.82 27.23
N PHE A 174 -8.12 2.76 26.32
CA PHE A 174 -6.89 3.54 26.36
C PHE A 174 -7.13 5.03 26.62
N LEU A 175 -8.27 5.40 27.19
CA LEU A 175 -8.59 6.81 27.47
C LEU A 175 -7.50 7.47 28.34
N PRO A 176 -7.02 8.67 28.01
CA PRO A 176 -7.45 9.63 26.97
C PRO A 176 -6.86 9.33 25.57
N GLY A 177 -6.08 8.30 25.39
CA GLY A 177 -5.37 7.85 24.22
C GLY A 177 -3.97 7.38 24.57
N SER A 178 -3.39 6.45 23.80
CA SER A 178 -1.99 6.06 23.90
C SER A 178 -1.10 6.99 23.07
N ILE A 179 0.10 7.29 23.56
CA ILE A 179 1.08 8.10 22.86
C ILE A 179 2.29 7.21 22.55
N PRO A 180 2.41 6.63 21.33
CA PRO A 180 3.60 5.91 20.90
C PRO A 180 4.83 6.82 20.82
N ALA A 181 6.03 6.22 20.69
CA ALA A 181 7.31 6.96 20.65
C ALA A 181 7.33 8.10 19.61
N ASP A 182 6.81 7.86 18.41
CA ASP A 182 6.67 8.89 17.36
C ASP A 182 5.76 10.04 17.78
N GLY A 183 4.66 9.74 18.45
CA GLY A 183 3.73 10.73 18.97
C GLY A 183 4.36 11.56 20.08
N PHE A 184 5.07 10.93 21.03
CA PHE A 184 5.83 11.63 22.07
C PHE A 184 6.84 12.59 21.45
N ARG A 185 7.65 12.12 20.50
CA ARG A 185 8.63 12.97 19.83
C ARG A 185 8.00 14.20 19.17
N GLN A 186 6.87 14.01 18.45
CA GLN A 186 6.17 15.13 17.82
C GLN A 186 5.66 16.15 18.85
N LEU A 187 5.12 15.69 19.96
CA LEU A 187 4.64 16.58 21.02
C LEU A 187 5.81 17.29 21.75
N ASP A 188 6.93 16.60 22.01
CA ASP A 188 8.13 17.18 22.60
C ASP A 188 8.74 18.26 21.69
N VAL A 189 8.78 18.02 20.38
CA VAL A 189 9.19 19.03 19.39
C VAL A 189 8.28 20.26 19.44
N PHE A 190 6.97 20.09 19.51
CA PHE A 190 6.02 21.20 19.59
C PHE A 190 6.15 21.98 20.91
N LEU A 191 6.36 21.28 22.02
CA LEU A 191 6.51 21.87 23.35
C LEU A 191 7.89 22.51 23.57
N GLY A 192 8.81 22.43 22.63
CA GLY A 192 10.15 22.99 22.69
C GLY A 192 11.14 22.18 23.51
N ALA A 193 10.80 20.97 23.94
CA ALA A 193 11.72 20.02 24.58
C ALA A 193 12.76 19.44 23.62
N MET A 194 12.43 19.42 22.30
CA MET A 194 13.33 19.02 21.22
C MET A 194 13.37 20.09 20.12
N PRO A 195 14.45 20.18 19.33
CA PRO A 195 14.53 21.11 18.21
C PRO A 195 13.41 20.86 17.20
N LEU A 196 12.86 21.94 16.62
CA LEU A 196 11.87 21.86 15.55
C LEU A 196 12.54 21.35 14.28
N ASP A 197 12.30 20.11 13.94
CA ASP A 197 12.84 19.44 12.78
C ASP A 197 11.74 18.80 11.90
N ASN A 198 12.09 18.46 10.67
CA ASN A 198 11.23 17.76 9.71
C ASN A 198 11.45 16.24 9.71
N HIS A 199 11.84 15.65 10.85
CA HIS A 199 11.88 14.19 11.01
C HIS A 199 10.49 13.58 10.85
N HIS A 200 9.52 14.14 11.57
CA HIS A 200 8.10 13.91 11.32
C HIS A 200 7.50 15.08 10.56
N PRO A 201 6.37 14.89 9.83
CA PRO A 201 5.70 15.99 9.13
C PRO A 201 5.39 17.14 10.07
N TRP A 202 6.15 18.23 9.97
CA TRP A 202 6.08 19.35 10.90
C TRP A 202 4.69 20.00 10.94
N VAL A 203 3.97 20.04 9.81
CA VAL A 203 2.61 20.58 9.76
C VAL A 203 1.68 19.77 10.67
N LEU A 204 1.78 18.43 10.62
CA LEU A 204 0.98 17.56 11.48
C LEU A 204 1.39 17.69 12.95
N THR A 205 2.69 17.87 13.22
CA THR A 205 3.22 18.17 14.55
C THR A 205 2.60 19.45 15.12
N MET A 206 2.47 20.51 14.29
CA MET A 206 1.79 21.76 14.71
C MET A 206 0.29 21.55 14.97
N ILE A 207 -0.39 20.75 14.16
CA ILE A 207 -1.81 20.44 14.38
C ILE A 207 -1.99 19.67 15.70
N MET A 208 -1.19 18.61 15.93
CA MET A 208 -1.25 17.82 17.17
C MET A 208 -0.96 18.67 18.39
N GLY A 209 0.11 19.47 18.36
CA GLY A 209 0.48 20.37 19.43
C GLY A 209 -0.55 21.47 19.68
N GLY A 210 -1.16 22.01 18.61
CA GLY A 210 -2.25 22.97 18.72
C GLY A 210 -3.48 22.40 19.42
N LEU A 211 -3.88 21.18 19.08
CA LEU A 211 -4.97 20.46 19.75
C LEU A 211 -4.63 20.13 21.21
N LEU A 212 -3.38 19.74 21.48
CA LEU A 212 -2.90 19.51 22.85
C LEU A 212 -3.00 20.78 23.71
N THR A 213 -2.54 21.91 23.18
CA THR A 213 -2.57 23.21 23.86
C THR A 213 -4.00 23.70 24.04
N LEU A 214 -4.86 23.54 23.03
CA LEU A 214 -6.28 23.84 23.13
C LEU A 214 -6.94 23.06 24.27
N GLY A 215 -6.69 21.76 24.34
CA GLY A 215 -7.24 20.93 25.41
C GLY A 215 -6.70 21.30 26.80
N LYS A 216 -5.39 21.64 26.91
CA LYS A 216 -4.81 22.18 28.14
C LYS A 216 -5.52 23.47 28.56
N THR A 217 -5.80 24.37 27.62
CA THR A 217 -6.43 25.67 27.91
C THR A 217 -7.86 25.50 28.38
N ILE A 218 -8.59 24.51 27.83
CA ILE A 218 -9.98 24.23 28.20
C ILE A 218 -10.06 23.51 29.55
N TRP A 219 -9.18 22.52 29.76
CA TRP A 219 -9.21 21.69 30.97
C TRP A 219 -7.82 21.22 31.42
N CYS A 220 -7.18 20.26 30.66
CA CYS A 220 -5.87 19.69 31.02
C CYS A 220 -5.20 19.04 29.80
N TYR A 221 -3.93 18.64 29.93
CA TYR A 221 -3.19 17.96 28.85
C TYR A 221 -3.85 16.64 28.41
N ASN A 222 -4.39 15.84 29.34
CA ASN A 222 -5.09 14.60 29.01
C ASN A 222 -6.31 14.87 28.11
N PHE A 223 -7.02 15.96 28.35
CA PHE A 223 -8.11 16.37 27.46
C PHE A 223 -7.58 16.80 26.07
N GLY A 224 -6.39 17.40 26.01
CA GLY A 224 -5.71 17.71 24.75
C GLY A 224 -5.35 16.45 23.94
N VAL A 225 -4.84 15.42 24.61
CA VAL A 225 -4.62 14.09 24.00
C VAL A 225 -5.92 13.52 23.46
N PHE A 226 -6.99 13.56 24.24
CA PHE A 226 -8.30 13.10 23.81
C PHE A 226 -8.84 13.89 22.60
N LEU A 227 -8.62 15.20 22.53
CA LEU A 227 -9.00 16.02 21.37
C LEU A 227 -8.26 15.58 20.11
N ILE A 228 -6.95 15.26 20.18
CA ILE A 228 -6.20 14.74 19.04
C ILE A 228 -6.84 13.44 18.55
N ILE A 229 -7.13 12.50 19.47
CA ILE A 229 -7.77 11.23 19.15
C ILE A 229 -9.11 11.45 18.46
N ILE A 230 -10.00 12.27 19.02
CA ILE A 230 -11.33 12.50 18.46
C ILE A 230 -11.26 13.14 17.07
N VAL A 231 -10.39 14.12 16.86
CA VAL A 231 -10.23 14.78 15.56
C VAL A 231 -9.69 13.80 14.53
N PHE A 232 -8.62 13.08 14.83
CA PHE A 232 -8.00 12.14 13.88
C PHE A 232 -8.95 10.99 13.54
N THR A 233 -9.54 10.34 14.56
CA THR A 233 -10.53 9.28 14.39
C THR A 233 -11.75 9.73 13.58
N SER A 234 -12.21 10.96 13.78
CA SER A 234 -13.34 11.51 13.00
C SER A 234 -13.00 11.62 11.51
N VAL A 235 -11.78 12.07 11.19
CA VAL A 235 -11.29 12.14 9.80
C VAL A 235 -11.11 10.75 9.22
N GLU A 236 -10.54 9.80 9.96
CA GLU A 236 -10.34 8.42 9.53
C GLU A 236 -11.69 7.74 9.22
N ILE A 237 -12.66 7.83 10.13
CA ILE A 237 -14.01 7.29 9.94
C ILE A 237 -14.65 7.89 8.69
N TRP A 238 -14.51 9.21 8.49
CA TRP A 238 -15.06 9.88 7.31
C TRP A 238 -14.39 9.38 6.02
N CYS A 239 -13.07 9.26 6.00
CA CYS A 239 -12.32 8.76 4.85
C CYS A 239 -12.73 7.33 4.47
N TYR A 240 -12.72 6.41 5.42
CA TYR A 240 -13.07 5.00 5.16
C TYR A 240 -14.56 4.84 4.79
N SER A 241 -15.46 5.63 5.40
CA SER A 241 -16.88 5.63 4.99
C SER A 241 -17.07 6.14 3.57
N ALA A 242 -16.28 7.15 3.16
CA ALA A 242 -16.27 7.64 1.80
C ALA A 242 -15.75 6.59 0.80
N VAL A 243 -14.75 5.80 1.17
CA VAL A 243 -14.28 4.66 0.35
C VAL A 243 -15.39 3.65 0.11
N VAL A 244 -16.14 3.23 1.15
CA VAL A 244 -17.29 2.33 1.00
C VAL A 244 -18.34 2.92 0.04
N ARG A 245 -18.59 4.24 0.13
CA ARG A 245 -19.48 4.96 -0.79
C ARG A 245 -18.98 4.91 -2.24
N TYR A 246 -17.66 5.06 -2.48
CA TYR A 246 -17.09 4.92 -3.82
C TYR A 246 -17.22 3.50 -4.35
N LEU A 247 -16.94 2.48 -3.55
CA LEU A 247 -17.17 1.08 -3.93
C LEU A 247 -18.62 0.82 -4.36
N TYR A 248 -19.59 1.39 -3.63
CA TYR A 248 -21.00 1.31 -4.02
C TYR A 248 -21.27 1.97 -5.37
N ARG A 249 -20.73 3.16 -5.61
CA ARG A 249 -20.84 3.87 -6.90
C ARG A 249 -20.25 3.08 -8.06
N TRP A 250 -19.16 2.35 -7.81
CA TRP A 250 -18.53 1.46 -8.80
C TRP A 250 -19.27 0.13 -8.94
N LYS A 251 -20.46 0.03 -8.36
CA LYS A 251 -21.34 -1.14 -8.44
C LYS A 251 -20.71 -2.40 -7.84
N ALA A 252 -19.85 -2.26 -6.85
CA ALA A 252 -19.30 -3.41 -6.14
C ALA A 252 -20.40 -4.29 -5.54
N PRO A 253 -20.26 -5.61 -5.57
CA PRO A 253 -21.21 -6.54 -4.98
C PRO A 253 -21.47 -6.23 -3.50
N LYS A 254 -22.70 -6.49 -3.00
CA LYS A 254 -23.04 -6.22 -1.59
C LYS A 254 -22.12 -6.92 -0.60
N TRP A 255 -21.64 -8.12 -0.91
CA TRP A 255 -20.72 -8.84 -0.03
C TRP A 255 -19.35 -8.17 0.08
N ILE A 256 -18.85 -7.51 -0.99
CA ILE A 256 -17.63 -6.70 -0.94
C ILE A 256 -17.85 -5.47 -0.06
N LEU A 257 -18.99 -4.77 -0.23
CA LEU A 257 -19.31 -3.61 0.59
C LEU A 257 -19.39 -3.99 2.06
N PHE A 258 -20.10 -5.07 2.37
CA PHE A 258 -20.23 -5.56 3.73
C PHE A 258 -18.89 -6.03 4.30
N GLY A 259 -18.12 -6.81 3.53
CA GLY A 259 -16.76 -7.23 3.91
C GLY A 259 -15.83 -6.05 4.16
N THR A 260 -15.91 -4.98 3.36
CA THR A 260 -15.12 -3.75 3.56
C THR A 260 -15.55 -3.01 4.84
N VAL A 261 -16.85 -2.94 5.13
CA VAL A 261 -17.35 -2.37 6.39
C VAL A 261 -16.85 -3.18 7.58
N LEU A 262 -16.94 -4.52 7.53
CA LEU A 262 -16.41 -5.38 8.58
C LEU A 262 -14.89 -5.24 8.75
N LEU A 263 -14.15 -5.16 7.66
CA LEU A 263 -12.71 -4.94 7.66
C LEU A 263 -12.35 -3.67 8.43
N PHE A 264 -12.91 -2.52 8.05
CA PHE A 264 -12.57 -1.25 8.68
C PHE A 264 -13.08 -1.12 10.10
N ALA A 265 -14.26 -1.71 10.41
CA ALA A 265 -14.88 -1.56 11.73
C ALA A 265 -14.31 -2.54 12.78
N PHE A 266 -14.01 -3.78 12.41
CA PHE A 266 -13.79 -4.85 13.38
C PHE A 266 -12.42 -5.51 13.30
N VAL A 267 -11.61 -5.26 12.27
CA VAL A 267 -10.22 -5.71 12.29
C VAL A 267 -9.44 -4.85 13.28
N PRO A 268 -8.82 -5.48 14.32
CA PRO A 268 -8.27 -4.76 15.47
C PRO A 268 -7.24 -3.68 15.14
N ILE A 269 -6.52 -3.80 14.03
CA ILE A 269 -5.51 -2.83 13.63
C ILE A 269 -6.08 -1.42 13.50
N PHE A 270 -7.28 -1.26 12.93
CA PHE A 270 -7.90 0.05 12.74
C PHE A 270 -8.28 0.69 14.08
N GLY A 271 -8.92 -0.07 14.98
CA GLY A 271 -9.25 0.41 16.32
C GLY A 271 -8.02 0.72 17.18
N SER A 272 -6.94 -0.07 17.03
CA SER A 272 -5.68 0.16 17.72
C SER A 272 -5.00 1.46 17.28
N TYR A 273 -5.05 1.80 15.98
CA TYR A 273 -4.53 3.07 15.49
C TYR A 273 -5.43 4.25 15.85
N ALA A 274 -6.75 4.07 15.84
CA ALA A 274 -7.71 5.11 16.15
C ALA A 274 -7.57 5.68 17.58
N GLN A 275 -7.11 4.88 18.56
CA GLN A 275 -6.87 5.33 19.93
C GLN A 275 -5.45 5.89 20.17
N ALA A 276 -4.56 5.86 19.17
CA ALA A 276 -3.16 6.24 19.31
C ALA A 276 -2.88 7.61 18.70
N VAL A 277 -2.10 8.43 19.41
CA VAL A 277 -1.59 9.72 18.92
C VAL A 277 -0.45 9.45 17.96
N ILE A 278 -0.79 9.08 16.72
CA ILE A 278 0.17 8.73 15.67
C ILE A 278 -0.34 9.18 14.29
N LYS A 279 0.60 9.57 13.43
CA LYS A 279 0.31 10.04 12.07
C LYS A 279 -0.17 8.95 11.10
N ASP A 280 0.22 7.69 11.37
CA ASP A 280 0.08 6.61 10.38
C ASP A 280 -1.37 6.16 10.15
N GLY A 281 -2.24 6.20 11.17
CA GLY A 281 -3.67 5.97 11.04
C GLY A 281 -4.32 6.99 10.10
N LEU A 282 -4.10 8.27 10.39
CA LEU A 282 -4.60 9.37 9.57
C LEU A 282 -4.07 9.30 8.13
N TYR A 283 -2.76 9.07 7.96
CA TYR A 283 -2.15 8.90 6.63
C TYR A 283 -2.82 7.76 5.85
N THR A 284 -3.01 6.60 6.49
CA THR A 284 -3.59 5.42 5.84
C THR A 284 -5.03 5.68 5.38
N ALA A 285 -5.82 6.38 6.17
CA ALA A 285 -7.20 6.73 5.82
C ALA A 285 -7.24 7.72 4.64
N VAL A 286 -6.40 8.78 4.69
CA VAL A 286 -6.36 9.82 3.65
C VAL A 286 -5.86 9.25 2.33
N ILE A 287 -4.80 8.43 2.33
CA ILE A 287 -4.26 7.84 1.11
C ILE A 287 -5.23 6.82 0.49
N THR A 288 -5.96 6.08 1.31
CA THR A 288 -6.99 5.14 0.82
C THR A 288 -8.11 5.90 0.10
N LEU A 289 -8.55 7.03 0.66
CA LEU A 289 -9.53 7.88 0.00
C LEU A 289 -8.96 8.57 -1.24
N TYR A 290 -7.68 8.98 -1.21
CA TYR A 290 -7.00 9.53 -2.38
C TYR A 290 -7.06 8.56 -3.57
N PHE A 291 -6.74 7.29 -3.36
CA PHE A 291 -6.83 6.28 -4.41
C PHE A 291 -8.27 6.00 -4.85
N ALA A 292 -9.25 6.04 -3.96
CA ALA A 292 -10.64 5.91 -4.35
C ALA A 292 -11.07 7.06 -5.28
N VAL A 293 -10.71 8.30 -4.97
CA VAL A 293 -10.99 9.45 -5.84
C VAL A 293 -10.21 9.36 -7.16
N TYR A 294 -8.96 8.92 -7.10
CA TYR A 294 -8.11 8.70 -8.28
C TYR A 294 -8.74 7.71 -9.27
N ILE A 295 -9.19 6.55 -8.79
CA ILE A 295 -9.88 5.54 -9.61
C ILE A 295 -11.20 6.11 -10.15
N ASP A 296 -11.94 6.84 -9.34
CA ASP A 296 -13.22 7.43 -9.75
C ASP A 296 -13.04 8.49 -10.86
N ILE A 297 -11.93 9.23 -10.85
CA ILE A 297 -11.55 10.16 -11.92
C ILE A 297 -11.22 9.42 -13.21
N CYS A 298 -10.54 8.27 -13.12
CA CYS A 298 -10.24 7.45 -14.30
C CYS A 298 -11.53 6.94 -14.98
N HIS A 299 -12.59 6.68 -14.21
CA HIS A 299 -13.89 6.24 -14.75
C HIS A 299 -14.71 7.40 -15.31
N SER A 300 -14.73 8.52 -14.61
CA SER A 300 -15.53 9.69 -15.02
C SER A 300 -14.89 10.97 -14.48
N PHE A 301 -14.36 11.78 -15.38
CA PHE A 301 -13.73 13.04 -15.03
C PHE A 301 -14.78 14.10 -14.62
N SER A 302 -14.49 14.86 -13.58
CA SER A 302 -15.13 16.14 -13.30
C SER A 302 -14.16 17.11 -12.60
N LYS A 303 -14.34 18.42 -12.81
CA LYS A 303 -13.50 19.46 -12.17
C LYS A 303 -13.56 19.37 -10.63
N ARG A 304 -14.73 19.05 -10.06
CA ARG A 304 -14.89 18.87 -8.60
C ARG A 304 -14.02 17.74 -8.07
N LYS A 305 -13.98 16.61 -8.77
CA LYS A 305 -13.13 15.48 -8.40
C LYS A 305 -11.63 15.84 -8.49
N ALA A 306 -11.24 16.65 -9.50
CA ALA A 306 -9.87 17.12 -9.61
C ALA A 306 -9.47 18.00 -8.41
N VAL A 307 -10.37 18.86 -7.92
CA VAL A 307 -10.14 19.62 -6.68
C VAL A 307 -10.04 18.71 -5.47
N TYR A 308 -10.91 17.70 -5.33
CA TYR A 308 -10.78 16.72 -4.25
C TYR A 308 -9.46 15.95 -4.31
N LEU A 309 -9.04 15.54 -5.51
CA LEU A 309 -7.76 14.86 -5.69
C LEU A 309 -6.57 15.75 -5.30
N PHE A 310 -6.63 17.04 -5.64
CA PHE A 310 -5.63 18.04 -5.21
C PHE A 310 -5.58 18.14 -3.68
N LEU A 311 -6.73 18.34 -3.02
CA LEU A 311 -6.79 18.49 -1.57
C LEU A 311 -6.29 17.23 -0.84
N LEU A 312 -6.72 16.06 -1.30
CA LEU A 312 -6.26 14.78 -0.75
C LEU A 312 -4.76 14.54 -1.03
N GLY A 313 -4.28 14.88 -2.23
CA GLY A 313 -2.86 14.77 -2.57
C GLY A 313 -1.97 15.62 -1.66
N ILE A 314 -2.35 16.87 -1.40
CA ILE A 314 -1.66 17.73 -0.41
C ILE A 314 -1.76 17.13 0.99
N SER A 315 -2.94 16.65 1.41
CA SER A 315 -3.10 16.02 2.73
C SER A 315 -2.20 14.80 2.89
N VAL A 316 -2.05 13.95 1.86
CA VAL A 316 -1.10 12.82 1.86
C VAL A 316 0.34 13.31 2.04
N CYS A 317 0.74 14.38 1.34
CA CYS A 317 2.09 14.94 1.44
C CYS A 317 2.35 15.56 2.83
N LEU A 318 1.35 16.19 3.45
CA LEU A 318 1.48 16.83 4.76
C LEU A 318 1.35 15.87 5.94
N THR A 319 0.79 14.68 5.73
CA THR A 319 0.70 13.65 6.78
C THR A 319 1.89 12.71 6.79
N ARG A 320 2.66 12.64 5.70
CA ARG A 320 3.88 11.83 5.62
C ARG A 320 4.89 12.44 4.66
N ASN A 321 6.14 12.63 5.09
CA ASN A 321 7.20 13.27 4.29
C ASN A 321 7.42 12.56 2.93
N ASN A 322 7.28 11.23 2.90
CA ASN A 322 7.41 10.43 1.68
C ASN A 322 6.14 10.44 0.79
N GLY A 323 5.06 11.11 1.21
CA GLY A 323 3.80 11.16 0.47
C GLY A 323 3.94 11.71 -0.94
N ILE A 324 4.84 12.69 -1.13
CA ILE A 324 5.10 13.30 -2.45
C ILE A 324 5.61 12.27 -3.47
N HIS A 325 6.42 11.31 -3.05
CA HIS A 325 6.98 10.26 -3.92
C HIS A 325 5.93 9.25 -4.39
N LEU A 326 4.77 9.24 -3.78
CA LEU A 326 3.62 8.44 -4.21
C LEU A 326 2.63 9.28 -5.02
N VAL A 327 2.30 10.48 -4.52
CA VAL A 327 1.29 11.34 -5.15
C VAL A 327 1.75 11.84 -6.51
N LEU A 328 2.98 12.34 -6.64
CA LEU A 328 3.46 12.91 -7.89
C LEU A 328 3.54 11.88 -9.04
N PRO A 329 4.15 10.69 -8.86
CA PRO A 329 4.12 9.66 -9.90
C PRO A 329 2.70 9.20 -10.24
N SER A 330 1.79 9.08 -9.28
CA SER A 330 0.40 8.70 -9.55
C SER A 330 -0.32 9.74 -10.41
N LEU A 331 -0.09 11.04 -10.17
CA LEU A 331 -0.65 12.13 -10.98
C LEU A 331 -0.06 12.19 -12.40
N ILE A 332 1.24 11.89 -12.54
CA ILE A 332 1.89 11.73 -13.84
C ILE A 332 1.23 10.56 -14.60
N LEU A 333 1.04 9.43 -13.94
CA LEU A 333 0.36 8.28 -14.54
C LEU A 333 -1.09 8.63 -14.93
N LEU A 334 -1.81 9.39 -14.10
CA LEU A 334 -3.18 9.83 -14.39
C LEU A 334 -3.28 10.58 -15.72
N PHE A 335 -2.25 11.36 -16.07
CA PHE A 335 -2.21 12.07 -17.35
C PHE A 335 -2.34 11.12 -18.55
N PHE A 336 -1.82 9.90 -18.46
CA PHE A 336 -1.89 8.91 -19.54
C PHE A 336 -3.23 8.17 -19.58
N PHE A 337 -3.90 8.01 -18.44
CA PHE A 337 -5.20 7.31 -18.35
C PHE A 337 -6.39 8.19 -18.72
N LEU A 338 -6.27 9.50 -18.59
CA LEU A 338 -7.38 10.41 -18.89
C LEU A 338 -7.58 10.64 -20.38
N VAL A 339 -8.83 10.93 -20.77
CA VAL A 339 -9.17 11.43 -22.10
C VAL A 339 -8.48 12.77 -22.37
N LYS A 340 -8.21 13.07 -23.64
CA LYS A 340 -7.38 14.25 -24.03
C LYS A 340 -7.79 15.55 -23.36
N ASP A 341 -9.10 15.85 -23.30
CA ASP A 341 -9.60 17.09 -22.71
C ASP A 341 -9.42 17.20 -21.20
N ALA A 342 -9.33 16.07 -20.51
CA ALA A 342 -9.14 16.01 -19.06
C ALA A 342 -7.65 16.04 -18.66
N ARG A 343 -6.72 15.69 -19.56
CA ARG A 343 -5.27 15.61 -19.26
C ARG A 343 -4.68 16.89 -18.71
N LYS A 344 -5.12 18.05 -19.22
CA LYS A 344 -4.69 19.36 -18.71
C LYS A 344 -4.96 19.53 -17.22
N TYR A 345 -6.06 18.96 -16.71
CA TYR A 345 -6.39 19.06 -15.29
C TYR A 345 -5.52 18.14 -14.43
N ALA A 346 -5.15 16.95 -14.92
CA ALA A 346 -4.17 16.10 -14.23
C ALA A 346 -2.82 16.82 -14.11
N PHE A 347 -2.37 17.46 -15.19
CA PHE A 347 -1.15 18.27 -15.17
C PHE A 347 -1.25 19.46 -14.21
N ILE A 348 -2.36 20.22 -14.24
CA ILE A 348 -2.58 21.33 -13.31
C ILE A 348 -2.57 20.83 -11.87
N VAL A 349 -3.25 19.73 -11.56
CA VAL A 349 -3.26 19.15 -10.20
C VAL A 349 -1.85 18.75 -9.78
N ALA A 350 -1.08 18.10 -10.66
CA ALA A 350 0.30 17.69 -10.34
C ALA A 350 1.19 18.92 -10.05
N VAL A 351 1.12 19.96 -10.89
CA VAL A 351 1.88 21.21 -10.70
C VAL A 351 1.43 21.91 -9.42
N CYS A 352 0.13 22.01 -9.16
CA CYS A 352 -0.38 22.64 -7.94
C CYS A 352 0.03 21.88 -6.67
N VAL A 353 -0.05 20.54 -6.66
CA VAL A 353 0.40 19.72 -5.54
C VAL A 353 1.90 19.93 -5.30
N PHE A 354 2.69 19.87 -6.35
CA PHE A 354 4.14 20.04 -6.25
C PHE A 354 4.52 21.45 -5.77
N ALA A 355 3.90 22.49 -6.34
CA ALA A 355 4.14 23.87 -5.93
C ALA A 355 3.73 24.14 -4.48
N CYS A 356 2.56 23.65 -4.04
CA CYS A 356 2.12 23.75 -2.66
C CYS A 356 3.06 23.00 -1.71
N TYR A 357 3.46 21.77 -2.06
CA TYR A 357 4.41 20.99 -1.26
C TYR A 357 5.75 21.73 -1.13
N LEU A 358 6.32 22.24 -2.24
CA LEU A 358 7.55 23.02 -2.21
C LEU A 358 7.39 24.33 -1.42
N GLY A 359 6.26 25.02 -1.57
CA GLY A 359 5.95 26.23 -0.80
C GLY A 359 5.94 25.97 0.70
N VAL A 360 5.36 24.86 1.15
CA VAL A 360 5.35 24.45 2.55
C VAL A 360 6.76 24.05 3.01
N GLU A 361 7.46 23.17 2.28
CA GLU A 361 8.73 22.59 2.71
C GLU A 361 9.94 23.52 2.52
N LYS A 362 9.95 24.33 1.47
CA LYS A 362 11.09 25.20 1.15
C LYS A 362 10.83 26.68 1.42
N GLY A 363 9.57 27.08 1.60
CA GLY A 363 9.17 28.44 1.93
C GLY A 363 8.81 28.59 3.40
N VAL A 364 7.71 27.94 3.81
CA VAL A 364 7.16 28.15 5.18
C VAL A 364 8.03 27.46 6.25
N ALA A 365 8.48 26.22 6.02
CA ALA A 365 9.27 25.49 6.99
C ALA A 365 10.56 26.25 7.42
N PRO A 366 11.43 26.73 6.50
CA PRO A 366 12.60 27.51 6.88
C PRO A 366 12.24 28.85 7.55
N ALA A 367 11.15 29.52 7.12
CA ALA A 367 10.70 30.76 7.74
C ALA A 367 10.25 30.59 9.21
N LEU A 368 9.80 29.38 9.57
CA LEU A 368 9.45 29.01 10.93
C LEU A 368 10.62 28.37 11.70
N GLY A 369 11.82 28.31 11.12
CA GLY A 369 12.99 27.72 11.77
C GLY A 369 12.97 26.19 11.82
N VAL A 370 12.16 25.53 11.00
CA VAL A 370 12.13 24.05 10.91
C VAL A 370 13.43 23.54 10.30
N ALA A 371 14.21 22.81 11.08
CA ALA A 371 15.43 22.18 10.57
C ALA A 371 15.09 21.04 9.58
N PRO A 372 15.87 20.88 8.49
CA PRO A 372 15.65 19.78 7.58
C PRO A 372 15.86 18.43 8.28
N GLY A 373 15.00 17.46 7.98
CA GLY A 373 15.15 16.09 8.48
C GLY A 373 16.46 15.43 8.00
N SER A 374 16.99 14.50 8.78
CA SER A 374 18.24 13.82 8.47
C SER A 374 18.06 12.92 7.22
N ARG A 375 19.03 12.98 6.30
CA ARG A 375 19.07 12.05 5.15
C ARG A 375 19.23 10.59 5.60
N CYS A 376 19.81 10.37 6.77
CA CYS A 376 19.99 9.03 7.36
C CYS A 376 18.63 8.36 7.67
N GLU A 377 17.58 9.13 7.88
CA GLU A 377 16.25 8.59 8.19
C GLU A 377 15.55 7.98 6.98
N MET A 378 15.74 8.55 5.79
CA MET A 378 15.24 7.93 4.56
C MET A 378 15.89 6.57 4.29
N LEU A 379 17.07 6.37 4.84
CA LEU A 379 17.88 5.17 4.71
C LEU A 379 17.93 4.33 6.00
N SER A 380 17.22 4.75 7.07
CA SER A 380 17.28 4.09 8.39
C SER A 380 16.87 2.62 8.33
N VAL A 381 15.80 2.29 7.61
CA VAL A 381 15.36 0.90 7.46
C VAL A 381 16.39 0.07 6.69
N PRO A 382 16.90 0.49 5.50
CA PRO A 382 18.02 -0.19 4.84
C PRO A 382 19.28 -0.28 5.72
N PHE A 383 19.65 0.77 6.46
CA PHE A 383 20.84 0.75 7.30
C PHE A 383 20.70 -0.11 8.56
N GLN A 384 19.53 -0.16 9.18
CA GLN A 384 19.27 -1.07 10.30
C GLN A 384 19.28 -2.55 9.90
N GLN A 385 19.04 -2.84 8.62
CA GLN A 385 19.11 -4.19 8.07
C GLN A 385 20.54 -4.56 7.65
N THR A 386 21.47 -3.60 7.59
CA THR A 386 22.88 -3.79 7.21
C THR A 386 23.85 -3.67 8.39
N ALA A 387 23.37 -3.30 9.56
CA ALA A 387 24.15 -3.25 10.80
C ALA A 387 24.00 -4.55 11.59
#